data_84af8792c1277f4e3abe3dceedebff38
#
_entry.id   84af8792c1277f4e3abe3dceedebff38
#
_cell.length_a   1.000
_cell.length_b   1.000
_cell.length_c   1.000
_cell.angle_alpha   90.00
_cell.angle_beta   90.00
_cell.angle_gamma   90.00
#
_symmetry.space_group_name_H-M   'P 1'
#
loop_
_entity.id
_entity.type
_entity.pdbx_description
1 polymer ?
#
loop_
_entity_poly.entity_id
_entity_poly.type
_entity_poly.pdbx_seq_one_letter_code
_entity_poly.pdbx_strand_id
1 'polypeptide(L)'
;MPATMPEGTVSFEVAAPIDQVWAFLSDMRRVGGCVPGVQSVEVLDPHRARWNLKVKIGPLSQEFVVLTETLEQVPLQHGRFRGESDNMDMMGTIDLAPLGDATKVTYTMAVQAKGPLARIMDNFMRSKLKSQTEEFAANVKKALEG
;
A
#
# COMPACT_ATOMS: atom_id res chain seq x y z
N MET A 1 22.95 10.33 -11.20
CA MET A 1 21.55 10.70 -11.09
C MET A 1 20.76 9.61 -10.41
N PRO A 2 20.04 9.92 -9.35
CA PRO A 2 19.26 8.87 -8.69
C PRO A 2 18.17 8.37 -9.63
N ALA A 3 17.95 7.07 -9.59
CA ALA A 3 16.87 6.47 -10.34
C ALA A 3 15.54 6.96 -9.77
N THR A 4 14.63 7.38 -10.66
CA THR A 4 13.28 7.74 -10.24
C THR A 4 12.49 6.48 -9.98
N MET A 5 11.86 6.40 -8.81
CA MET A 5 10.98 5.29 -8.47
C MET A 5 9.60 5.54 -9.10
N PRO A 6 8.99 4.53 -9.73
CA PRO A 6 7.59 4.65 -10.10
C PRO A 6 6.77 4.97 -8.85
N GLU A 7 5.86 5.94 -8.97
CA GLU A 7 5.07 6.40 -7.83
C GLU A 7 3.61 6.55 -8.24
N GLY A 8 2.72 6.11 -7.35
CA GLY A 8 1.29 6.32 -7.50
C GLY A 8 0.75 7.03 -6.28
N THR A 9 -0.08 8.05 -6.50
CA THR A 9 -0.75 8.78 -5.44
C THR A 9 -2.25 8.80 -5.71
N VAL A 10 -3.04 8.54 -4.68
CA VAL A 10 -4.49 8.62 -4.76
C VAL A 10 -5.00 9.38 -3.55
N SER A 11 -5.96 10.28 -3.78
CA SER A 11 -6.69 10.96 -2.71
C SER A 11 -8.15 10.60 -2.83
N PHE A 12 -8.76 10.25 -1.71
CA PHE A 12 -10.19 9.88 -1.70
C PHE A 12 -10.82 10.26 -0.37
N GLU A 13 -12.14 10.38 -0.38
CA GLU A 13 -12.90 10.67 0.81
C GLU A 13 -13.62 9.42 1.29
N VAL A 14 -13.60 9.20 2.60
CA VAL A 14 -14.27 8.08 3.24
C VAL A 14 -15.34 8.64 4.16
N ALA A 15 -16.57 8.16 4.02
CA ALA A 15 -17.70 8.59 4.88
C ALA A 15 -17.64 7.89 6.23
N ALA A 16 -16.55 8.13 6.97
CA ALA A 16 -16.32 7.61 8.30
C ALA A 16 -15.46 8.60 9.09
N PRO A 17 -15.63 8.66 10.44
CA PRO A 17 -14.83 9.54 11.27
C PRO A 17 -13.34 9.17 11.23
N ILE A 18 -12.50 10.16 11.44
CA ILE A 18 -11.04 10.00 11.29
C ILE A 18 -10.45 8.93 12.24
N ASP A 19 -11.02 8.78 13.42
CA ASP A 19 -10.56 7.76 14.37
C ASP A 19 -10.84 6.34 13.88
N GLN A 20 -11.98 6.12 13.21
CA GLN A 20 -12.30 4.83 12.60
C GLN A 20 -11.39 4.54 11.40
N VAL A 21 -11.12 5.55 10.59
CA VAL A 21 -10.25 5.42 9.43
C VAL A 21 -8.83 5.10 9.88
N TRP A 22 -8.33 5.80 10.89
CA TRP A 22 -7.02 5.55 11.45
C TRP A 22 -6.90 4.13 12.01
N ALA A 23 -7.90 3.69 12.78
CA ALA A 23 -7.91 2.36 13.36
C ALA A 23 -7.87 1.27 12.29
N PHE A 24 -8.62 1.46 11.20
CA PHE A 24 -8.64 0.54 10.08
C PHE A 24 -7.28 0.49 9.37
N LEU A 25 -6.74 1.64 9.01
CA LEU A 25 -5.49 1.72 8.26
C LEU A 25 -4.26 1.35 9.10
N SER A 26 -4.39 1.35 10.41
CA SER A 26 -3.32 0.90 11.32
C SER A 26 -3.36 -0.61 11.56
N ASP A 27 -4.41 -1.28 11.12
CA ASP A 27 -4.56 -2.73 11.27
C ASP A 27 -4.11 -3.42 9.97
N MET A 28 -2.90 -3.98 10.00
CA MET A 28 -2.29 -4.59 8.82
C MET A 28 -3.12 -5.74 8.24
N ARG A 29 -3.86 -6.47 9.07
CA ARG A 29 -4.70 -7.57 8.60
C ARG A 29 -5.90 -7.06 7.81
N ARG A 30 -6.53 -5.97 8.28
CA ARG A 30 -7.63 -5.35 7.57
C ARG A 30 -7.15 -4.71 6.26
N VAL A 31 -6.02 -4.02 6.33
CA VAL A 31 -5.41 -3.40 5.14
C VAL A 31 -5.07 -4.48 4.11
N GLY A 32 -4.58 -5.63 4.58
CA GLY A 32 -4.25 -6.74 3.68
C GLY A 32 -5.42 -7.22 2.85
N GLY A 33 -6.63 -7.15 3.39
CA GLY A 33 -7.84 -7.49 2.64
C GLY A 33 -8.20 -6.50 1.55
N CYS A 34 -7.57 -5.32 1.55
CA CYS A 34 -7.83 -4.27 0.57
C CYS A 34 -6.77 -4.16 -0.51
N VAL A 35 -5.58 -4.73 -0.28
CA VAL A 35 -4.47 -4.66 -1.24
C VAL A 35 -4.62 -5.70 -2.33
N PRO A 36 -4.70 -5.29 -3.61
CA PRO A 36 -4.84 -6.25 -4.70
C PRO A 36 -3.64 -7.21 -4.75
N GLY A 37 -3.94 -8.49 -4.91
CA GLY A 37 -2.92 -9.52 -5.04
C GLY A 37 -2.42 -10.13 -3.75
N VAL A 38 -2.82 -9.61 -2.60
CA VAL A 38 -2.40 -10.15 -1.31
C VAL A 38 -3.12 -11.49 -1.06
N GLN A 39 -2.31 -12.53 -0.80
CA GLN A 39 -2.81 -13.87 -0.46
C GLN A 39 -2.91 -14.04 1.05
N SER A 40 -1.94 -13.50 1.78
CA SER A 40 -1.93 -13.59 3.24
C SER A 40 -1.06 -12.49 3.85
N VAL A 41 -1.34 -12.17 5.10
CA VAL A 41 -0.56 -11.22 5.91
C VAL A 41 -0.24 -11.89 7.24
N GLU A 42 1.03 -11.95 7.59
CA GLU A 42 1.48 -12.42 8.88
C GLU A 42 2.03 -11.25 9.69
N VAL A 43 1.37 -10.88 10.76
CA VAL A 43 1.81 -9.79 11.62
C VAL A 43 2.89 -10.33 12.55
N LEU A 44 4.12 -9.84 12.40
CA LEU A 44 5.27 -10.30 13.18
C LEU A 44 5.38 -9.58 14.51
N ASP A 45 5.07 -8.28 14.50
CA ASP A 45 5.00 -7.44 15.71
C ASP A 45 4.17 -6.20 15.37
N PRO A 46 3.92 -5.26 16.30
CA PRO A 46 3.06 -4.10 16.03
C PRO A 46 3.50 -3.23 14.86
N HIS A 47 4.77 -3.32 14.44
CA HIS A 47 5.31 -2.47 13.38
C HIS A 47 5.82 -3.24 12.17
N ARG A 48 5.79 -4.58 12.19
CA ARG A 48 6.32 -5.39 11.09
C ARG A 48 5.35 -6.49 10.68
N ALA A 49 5.31 -6.74 9.38
CA ALA A 49 4.47 -7.77 8.82
C ALA A 49 5.13 -8.40 7.60
N ARG A 50 4.76 -9.65 7.33
CA ARG A 50 5.15 -10.36 6.12
C ARG A 50 3.91 -10.53 5.26
N TRP A 51 4.04 -10.09 4.00
CA TRP A 51 2.94 -10.11 3.04
C TRP A 51 3.27 -11.09 1.93
N ASN A 52 2.33 -11.96 1.60
CA ASN A 52 2.45 -12.84 0.45
C ASN A 52 1.56 -12.32 -0.65
N LEU A 53 2.16 -11.96 -1.79
CA LEU A 53 1.47 -11.36 -2.92
C LEU A 53 1.61 -12.26 -4.15
N LYS A 54 0.55 -12.29 -4.94
CA LYS A 54 0.58 -12.95 -6.24
C LYS A 54 0.15 -11.93 -7.29
N VAL A 55 1.01 -11.69 -8.25
CA VAL A 55 0.80 -10.66 -9.28
C VAL A 55 1.00 -11.28 -10.64
N LYS A 56 0.10 -10.97 -11.58
CA LYS A 56 0.25 -11.37 -12.96
C LYS A 56 1.06 -10.32 -13.73
N ILE A 57 2.15 -10.78 -14.35
CA ILE A 57 3.00 -9.94 -15.17
C ILE A 57 2.98 -10.53 -16.59
N GLY A 58 2.10 -9.97 -17.46
CA GLY A 58 1.86 -10.54 -18.76
C GLY A 58 1.29 -11.96 -18.66
N PRO A 59 1.88 -12.96 -19.34
CA PRO A 59 1.42 -14.35 -19.25
C PRO A 59 1.90 -15.08 -18.00
N LEU A 60 2.75 -14.42 -17.17
CA LEU A 60 3.38 -15.07 -16.01
C LEU A 60 2.71 -14.61 -14.73
N SER A 61 2.60 -15.53 -13.76
CA SER A 61 2.24 -15.21 -12.38
C SER A 61 3.50 -15.25 -11.54
N GLN A 62 3.71 -14.21 -10.71
CA GLN A 62 4.85 -14.14 -9.80
C GLN A 62 4.34 -14.02 -8.37
N GLU A 63 4.97 -14.75 -7.47
CA GLU A 63 4.69 -14.65 -6.06
C GLU A 63 5.83 -13.89 -5.38
N PHE A 64 5.47 -12.96 -4.50
CA PHE A 64 6.43 -12.15 -3.77
C PHE A 64 6.16 -12.24 -2.28
N VAL A 65 7.25 -12.28 -1.51
CA VAL A 65 7.18 -12.11 -0.06
C VAL A 65 7.75 -10.73 0.24
N VAL A 66 6.92 -9.85 0.80
CA VAL A 66 7.33 -8.49 1.14
C VAL A 66 7.32 -8.35 2.65
N LEU A 67 8.45 -7.88 3.20
CA LEU A 67 8.55 -7.55 4.60
C LEU A 67 8.35 -6.05 4.75
N THR A 68 7.37 -5.65 5.56
CA THR A 68 7.09 -4.23 5.79
C THR A 68 7.44 -3.83 7.21
N GLU A 69 7.87 -2.58 7.35
CA GLU A 69 8.18 -1.98 8.64
C GLU A 69 7.58 -0.58 8.70
N THR A 70 6.85 -0.31 9.77
CA THR A 70 6.33 1.03 10.03
C THR A 70 7.47 1.92 10.50
N LEU A 71 7.70 3.03 9.79
CA LEU A 71 8.77 3.97 10.10
C LEU A 71 8.29 5.14 10.95
N GLU A 72 7.03 5.55 10.75
CA GLU A 72 6.48 6.71 11.46
C GLU A 72 4.97 6.56 11.60
N GLN A 73 4.46 6.92 12.76
CA GLN A 73 3.01 7.00 13.01
C GLN A 73 2.73 8.24 13.83
N VAL A 74 1.98 9.17 13.24
CA VAL A 74 1.42 10.31 13.94
C VAL A 74 -0.09 10.06 14.00
N PRO A 75 -0.63 9.67 15.16
CA PRO A 75 -2.04 9.26 15.26
C PRO A 75 -3.00 10.26 14.65
N LEU A 76 -3.95 9.75 13.87
CA LEU A 76 -5.00 10.51 13.17
C LEU A 76 -4.49 11.45 12.08
N GLN A 77 -3.19 11.43 11.76
CA GLN A 77 -2.61 12.38 10.81
C GLN A 77 -1.78 11.72 9.72
N HIS A 78 -0.81 10.89 10.10
CA HIS A 78 0.22 10.45 9.14
C HIS A 78 0.83 9.12 9.52
N GLY A 79 1.08 8.30 8.49
CA GLY A 79 1.83 7.06 8.63
C GLY A 79 2.81 6.91 7.48
N ARG A 80 3.97 6.33 7.75
CA ARG A 80 4.97 6.02 6.74
C ARG A 80 5.54 4.64 7.00
N PHE A 81 5.71 3.87 5.92
CA PHE A 81 6.26 2.52 6.02
C PHE A 81 7.18 2.25 4.84
N ARG A 82 8.02 1.24 5.02
CA ARG A 82 8.84 0.71 3.93
C ARG A 82 8.56 -0.78 3.77
N GLY A 83 8.78 -1.26 2.56
CA GLY A 83 8.68 -2.68 2.25
C GLY A 83 9.91 -3.13 1.50
N GLU A 84 10.27 -4.40 1.65
CA GLU A 84 11.42 -4.99 1.00
C GLU A 84 11.13 -6.42 0.57
N SER A 85 11.55 -6.75 -0.65
CA SER A 85 11.54 -8.12 -1.16
C SER A 85 12.79 -8.33 -1.99
N ASP A 86 12.98 -9.54 -2.51
CA ASP A 86 14.13 -9.84 -3.38
C ASP A 86 14.06 -9.07 -4.71
N ASN A 87 12.86 -8.66 -5.12
CA ASN A 87 12.65 -8.07 -6.44
C ASN A 87 12.25 -6.60 -6.40
N MET A 88 11.97 -6.04 -5.23
CA MET A 88 11.55 -4.64 -5.13
C MET A 88 11.73 -4.08 -3.73
N ASP A 89 11.95 -2.76 -3.69
CA ASP A 89 11.87 -1.97 -2.47
C ASP A 89 10.70 -1.00 -2.62
N MET A 90 9.99 -0.72 -1.54
CA MET A 90 8.86 0.19 -1.60
C MET A 90 8.80 1.10 -0.39
N MET A 91 8.21 2.29 -0.61
CA MET A 91 7.94 3.28 0.43
C MET A 91 6.50 3.72 0.27
N GLY A 92 5.78 3.77 1.37
CA GLY A 92 4.39 4.22 1.36
C GLY A 92 4.13 5.26 2.42
N THR A 93 3.23 6.20 2.12
CA THR A 93 2.75 7.18 3.09
C THR A 93 1.23 7.25 3.04
N ILE A 94 0.64 7.50 4.19
CA ILE A 94 -0.80 7.72 4.32
C ILE A 94 -0.98 8.98 5.13
N ASP A 95 -1.73 9.94 4.57
CA ASP A 95 -2.04 11.19 5.24
C ASP A 95 -3.56 11.31 5.39
N LEU A 96 -4.01 11.68 6.57
CA LEU A 96 -5.42 11.85 6.90
C LEU A 96 -5.72 13.29 7.23
N ALA A 97 -6.87 13.77 6.76
CA ALA A 97 -7.38 15.08 7.11
C ALA A 97 -8.88 14.99 7.39
N PRO A 98 -9.37 15.60 8.49
CA PRO A 98 -10.80 15.56 8.80
C PRO A 98 -11.59 16.43 7.82
N LEU A 99 -12.77 15.94 7.43
CA LEU A 99 -13.73 16.66 6.59
C LEU A 99 -15.11 16.55 7.26
N GLY A 100 -15.29 17.22 8.41
CA GLY A 100 -16.50 17.06 9.20
C GLY A 100 -16.60 15.62 9.71
N ASP A 101 -17.68 14.93 9.33
CA ASP A 101 -17.88 13.53 9.73
C ASP A 101 -17.20 12.53 8.79
N ALA A 102 -16.54 13.03 7.75
CA ALA A 102 -15.81 12.22 6.79
C ALA A 102 -14.31 12.44 6.95
N THR A 103 -13.52 11.68 6.23
CA THR A 103 -12.07 11.77 6.26
C THR A 103 -11.52 11.78 4.85
N LYS A 104 -10.57 12.67 4.59
CA LYS A 104 -9.79 12.65 3.35
C LYS A 104 -8.54 11.82 3.58
N VAL A 105 -8.32 10.84 2.72
CA VAL A 105 -7.15 9.97 2.78
C VAL A 105 -6.30 10.23 1.54
N THR A 106 -5.01 10.48 1.75
CA THR A 106 -4.05 10.58 0.65
C THR A 106 -3.03 9.47 0.84
N TYR A 107 -2.94 8.58 -0.14
CA TYR A 107 -2.04 7.43 -0.11
C TYR A 107 -1.06 7.52 -1.26
N THR A 108 0.23 7.41 -0.94
CA THR A 108 1.29 7.42 -1.95
C THR A 108 2.14 6.17 -1.80
N MET A 109 2.41 5.50 -2.91
CA MET A 109 3.26 4.32 -2.95
C MET A 109 4.33 4.52 -4.00
N ALA A 110 5.59 4.36 -3.62
CA ALA A 110 6.73 4.37 -4.53
C ALA A 110 7.39 3.01 -4.50
N VAL A 111 7.71 2.46 -5.67
CA VAL A 111 8.29 1.13 -5.80
C VAL A 111 9.52 1.19 -6.69
N GLN A 112 10.62 0.58 -6.24
CA GLN A 112 11.83 0.45 -7.03
C GLN A 112 12.09 -1.03 -7.29
N ALA A 113 12.12 -1.41 -8.56
CA ALA A 113 12.44 -2.78 -8.94
C ALA A 113 13.94 -3.02 -8.83
N LYS A 114 14.33 -4.23 -8.46
CA LYS A 114 15.73 -4.65 -8.34
C LYS A 114 15.87 -6.11 -8.72
N GLY A 115 17.12 -6.57 -8.91
CA GLY A 115 17.42 -7.95 -9.23
C GLY A 115 17.25 -8.27 -10.71
N PRO A 116 17.29 -9.57 -11.07
CA PRO A 116 17.27 -9.99 -12.49
C PRO A 116 16.02 -9.60 -13.26
N LEU A 117 14.89 -9.43 -12.57
CA LEU A 117 13.62 -9.08 -13.20
C LEU A 117 13.32 -7.58 -13.12
N ALA A 118 14.30 -6.75 -12.75
CA ALA A 118 14.08 -5.33 -12.49
C ALA A 118 13.42 -4.59 -13.65
N ARG A 119 13.87 -4.83 -14.89
CA ARG A 119 13.32 -4.14 -16.06
C ARG A 119 11.85 -4.49 -16.29
N ILE A 120 11.50 -5.76 -16.16
CA ILE A 120 10.14 -6.24 -16.34
C ILE A 120 9.24 -5.69 -15.23
N MET A 121 9.73 -5.74 -13.99
CA MET A 121 8.99 -5.24 -12.84
C MET A 121 8.78 -3.72 -12.91
N ASP A 122 9.82 -2.98 -13.35
CA ASP A 122 9.71 -1.53 -13.48
C ASP A 122 8.64 -1.15 -14.50
N ASN A 123 8.64 -1.80 -15.66
CA ASN A 123 7.63 -1.56 -16.69
C ASN A 123 6.24 -1.89 -16.19
N PHE A 124 6.08 -3.00 -15.47
CA PHE A 124 4.81 -3.39 -14.88
C PHE A 124 4.32 -2.33 -13.88
N MET A 125 5.19 -1.89 -12.97
CA MET A 125 4.84 -0.90 -11.97
C MET A 125 4.43 0.44 -12.61
N ARG A 126 5.18 0.90 -13.62
CA ARG A 126 4.84 2.15 -14.31
C ARG A 126 3.48 2.10 -14.97
N SER A 127 3.07 0.93 -15.47
CA SER A 127 1.79 0.79 -16.17
C SER A 127 0.63 0.47 -15.22
N LYS A 128 0.90 -0.13 -14.05
CA LYS A 128 -0.15 -0.67 -13.17
C LYS A 128 -0.27 0.02 -11.82
N LEU A 129 0.75 0.76 -11.38
CA LEU A 129 0.76 1.30 -10.02
C LEU A 129 -0.43 2.24 -9.77
N LYS A 130 -0.82 3.03 -10.76
CA LYS A 130 -1.97 3.92 -10.62
C LYS A 130 -3.26 3.12 -10.38
N SER A 131 -3.52 2.10 -11.21
CA SER A 131 -4.72 1.29 -11.05
C SER A 131 -4.69 0.48 -9.75
N GLN A 132 -3.52 0.04 -9.30
CA GLN A 132 -3.36 -0.65 -8.03
C GLN A 132 -3.71 0.24 -6.85
N THR A 133 -3.23 1.48 -6.84
CA THR A 133 -3.53 2.44 -5.77
C THR A 133 -5.00 2.84 -5.78
N GLU A 134 -5.60 3.01 -6.97
CA GLU A 134 -7.02 3.33 -7.09
C GLU A 134 -7.90 2.18 -6.61
N GLU A 135 -7.53 0.93 -6.91
CA GLU A 135 -8.27 -0.24 -6.46
C GLU A 135 -8.15 -0.40 -4.95
N PHE A 136 -6.97 -0.17 -4.39
CA PHE A 136 -6.77 -0.17 -2.94
C PHE A 136 -7.70 0.86 -2.29
N ALA A 137 -7.74 2.08 -2.81
CA ALA A 137 -8.60 3.15 -2.29
C ALA A 137 -10.07 2.76 -2.32
N ALA A 138 -10.53 2.18 -3.44
CA ALA A 138 -11.91 1.73 -3.58
C ALA A 138 -12.25 0.63 -2.56
N ASN A 139 -11.32 -0.30 -2.33
CA ASN A 139 -11.51 -1.39 -1.38
C ASN A 139 -11.57 -0.88 0.07
N VAL A 140 -10.71 0.08 0.42
CA VAL A 140 -10.73 0.71 1.76
C VAL A 140 -12.03 1.45 1.97
N LYS A 141 -12.46 2.21 0.99
CA LYS A 141 -13.72 2.96 1.04
C LYS A 141 -14.91 2.03 1.25
N LYS A 142 -14.97 0.95 0.48
CA LYS A 142 -16.02 -0.04 0.59
C LYS A 142 -16.03 -0.70 1.97
N ALA A 143 -14.86 -1.06 2.48
CA ALA A 143 -14.75 -1.71 3.78
C ALA A 143 -15.20 -0.81 4.94
N LEU A 144 -14.91 0.50 4.85
CA LEU A 144 -15.25 1.45 5.91
C LEU A 144 -16.67 2.00 5.81
N GLU A 145 -17.20 2.10 4.60
CA GLU A 145 -18.55 2.64 4.38
C GLU A 145 -19.64 1.57 4.39
N GLY A 146 -19.21 0.35 4.40
CA GLY A 146 -20.11 -0.76 4.49
C GLY A 146 -20.49 -1.45 3.27
#